data_2623a20cd5e0a4f1573cba13bd949be8
#
_entry.id   2623a20cd5e0a4f1573cba13bd949be8
#
_cell.length_a   1.000
_cell.length_b   1.000
_cell.length_c   1.000
_cell.angle_alpha   90.00
_cell.angle_beta   90.00
_cell.angle_gamma   90.00
#
_symmetry.space_group_name_H-M   'P 1'
#
loop_
_entity.id
_entity.type
_entity.pdbx_description
1 polymer ?
#
loop_
_entity_poly.entity_id
_entity_poly.type
_entity_poly.pdbx_seq_one_letter_code
_entity_poly.pdbx_strand_id
1 'polypeptide(L)'
;MRRKHCEVTDPKEMTRILASTNIGRMATMDAEGYPYITPVNFVFHAGCVYFHCAPKGEKLDNLTRDPRVCFEVDVPLAYLEVGFNPERNPCRTHQLYHSVIIRGVARIVPDGELKTAALNALLAKHEGNRAFPAVTLDSPDNKACCVVEIKPEKMTAKSDLAQNRSPENRRFIAEKLAKRGLPGDLEAVRAMGFELEGSEGRGWRLKE
;
A
#
# COMPACT_ATOMS: atom_id res chain seq x y z
N MET A 1 16.16 -10.40 -0.02
CA MET A 1 15.37 -10.12 -1.26
C MET A 1 16.21 -10.46 -2.49
N ARG A 2 15.63 -11.03 -3.58
CA ARG A 2 16.38 -11.42 -4.80
C ARG A 2 16.87 -10.21 -5.60
N ARG A 3 15.99 -9.19 -5.80
CA ARG A 3 16.33 -7.94 -6.52
C ARG A 3 16.66 -6.84 -5.51
N LYS A 4 17.91 -6.80 -5.08
CA LYS A 4 18.39 -5.84 -4.05
C LYS A 4 18.23 -4.37 -4.46
N HIS A 5 18.35 -4.06 -5.76
CA HIS A 5 18.17 -2.69 -6.27
C HIS A 5 16.75 -2.14 -6.14
N CYS A 6 15.75 -3.01 -5.93
CA CYS A 6 14.37 -2.62 -5.68
C CYS A 6 14.03 -2.61 -4.19
N GLU A 7 14.96 -3.01 -3.31
CA GLU A 7 14.69 -3.12 -1.87
C GLU A 7 14.56 -1.75 -1.23
N VAL A 8 13.46 -1.54 -0.53
CA VAL A 8 13.27 -0.37 0.33
C VAL A 8 13.64 -0.77 1.75
N THR A 9 14.63 -0.10 2.33
CA THR A 9 15.12 -0.37 3.69
C THR A 9 14.78 0.75 4.67
N ASP A 10 14.43 1.93 4.17
CA ASP A 10 14.02 3.06 5.01
C ASP A 10 12.61 2.84 5.59
N PRO A 11 12.44 2.80 6.92
CA PRO A 11 11.14 2.65 7.57
C PRO A 11 10.16 3.79 7.24
N LYS A 12 10.66 5.00 7.00
CA LYS A 12 9.81 6.14 6.62
C LYS A 12 9.19 5.94 5.25
N GLU A 13 9.98 5.42 4.31
CA GLU A 13 9.50 5.11 2.97
C GLU A 13 8.50 3.95 2.99
N MET A 14 8.73 2.91 3.80
CA MET A 14 7.75 1.84 4.00
C MET A 14 6.42 2.39 4.54
N THR A 15 6.48 3.29 5.51
CA THR A 15 5.29 3.96 6.08
C THR A 15 4.58 4.81 5.03
N ARG A 16 5.32 5.53 4.18
CA ARG A 16 4.78 6.32 3.08
C ARG A 16 4.01 5.44 2.08
N ILE A 17 4.57 4.29 1.70
CA ILE A 17 3.91 3.32 0.82
C ILE A 17 2.62 2.80 1.46
N LEU A 18 2.64 2.43 2.74
CA LEU A 18 1.45 1.99 3.47
C LEU A 18 0.37 3.09 3.55
N ALA A 19 0.78 4.35 3.62
CA ALA A 19 -0.16 5.48 3.65
C ALA A 19 -0.76 5.81 2.27
N SER A 20 -0.08 5.47 1.16
CA SER A 20 -0.50 5.85 -0.19
C SER A 20 -1.61 4.98 -0.78
N THR A 21 -2.02 3.90 -0.11
CA THR A 21 -3.12 3.04 -0.55
C THR A 21 -4.14 2.81 0.56
N ASN A 22 -5.40 2.70 0.19
CA ASN A 22 -6.52 2.52 1.12
C ASN A 22 -6.82 1.04 1.40
N ILE A 23 -6.43 0.14 0.51
CA ILE A 23 -6.75 -1.28 0.59
C ILE A 23 -5.46 -2.08 0.78
N GLY A 24 -5.48 -2.95 1.78
CA GLY A 24 -4.48 -3.99 1.98
C GLY A 24 -5.13 -5.37 1.92
N ARG A 25 -4.33 -6.39 1.74
CA ARG A 25 -4.78 -7.79 1.68
C ARG A 25 -4.18 -8.54 2.85
N MET A 26 -5.04 -9.08 3.71
CA MET A 26 -4.63 -9.95 4.81
C MET A 26 -4.84 -11.41 4.40
N ALA A 27 -3.80 -12.21 4.49
CA ALA A 27 -3.85 -13.65 4.33
C ALA A 27 -3.83 -14.32 5.72
N THR A 28 -4.79 -15.21 5.95
CA THR A 28 -4.90 -16.13 7.10
C THR A 28 -4.89 -17.56 6.59
N MET A 29 -4.72 -18.56 7.46
CA MET A 29 -4.89 -19.96 7.10
C MET A 29 -6.29 -20.42 7.48
N ASP A 30 -7.02 -21.03 6.53
CA ASP A 30 -8.32 -21.64 6.82
C ASP A 30 -8.21 -22.99 7.56
N ALA A 31 -9.34 -23.65 7.82
CA ALA A 31 -9.40 -24.91 8.53
C ALA A 31 -8.77 -26.07 7.75
N GLU A 32 -8.81 -25.99 6.42
CA GLU A 32 -8.27 -26.96 5.49
C GLU A 32 -6.80 -26.74 5.15
N GLY A 33 -6.20 -25.63 5.65
CA GLY A 33 -4.80 -25.28 5.42
C GLY A 33 -4.56 -24.44 4.15
N TYR A 34 -5.61 -23.88 3.55
CA TYR A 34 -5.46 -22.95 2.42
C TYR A 34 -5.26 -21.50 2.91
N PRO A 35 -4.46 -20.70 2.18
CA PRO A 35 -4.40 -19.27 2.42
C PRO A 35 -5.72 -18.59 2.04
N TYR A 36 -6.41 -18.01 3.02
CA TYR A 36 -7.61 -17.20 2.82
C TYR A 36 -7.26 -15.72 2.78
N ILE A 37 -7.49 -15.05 1.66
CA ILE A 37 -7.11 -13.65 1.42
C ILE A 37 -8.34 -12.75 1.48
N THR A 38 -8.28 -11.73 2.36
CA THR A 38 -9.35 -10.75 2.52
C THR A 38 -8.82 -9.34 2.25
N PRO A 39 -9.40 -8.58 1.30
CA PRO A 39 -9.13 -7.15 1.17
C PRO A 39 -9.78 -6.40 2.33
N VAL A 40 -9.07 -5.43 2.89
CA VAL A 40 -9.56 -4.59 4.00
C VAL A 40 -9.12 -3.15 3.83
N ASN A 41 -9.97 -2.20 4.21
CA ASN A 41 -9.54 -0.83 4.46
C ASN A 41 -8.75 -0.82 5.76
N PHE A 42 -7.59 -0.20 5.74
CA PHE A 42 -6.65 -0.26 6.86
C PHE A 42 -5.98 1.07 7.15
N VAL A 43 -5.38 1.16 8.32
CA VAL A 43 -4.42 2.21 8.67
C VAL A 43 -3.16 1.58 9.27
N PHE A 44 -2.00 2.18 8.97
CA PHE A 44 -0.77 1.89 9.71
C PHE A 44 -0.59 3.00 10.74
N HIS A 45 -0.72 2.66 12.01
CA HIS A 45 -0.70 3.60 13.12
C HIS A 45 0.07 3.01 14.30
N ALA A 46 0.89 3.82 14.96
CA ALA A 46 1.70 3.39 16.11
C ALA A 46 2.49 2.09 15.88
N GLY A 47 2.98 1.86 14.64
CA GLY A 47 3.79 0.69 14.31
C GLY A 47 3.00 -0.59 14.01
N CYS A 48 1.66 -0.56 14.03
CA CYS A 48 0.79 -1.68 13.73
C CYS A 48 -0.20 -1.36 12.59
N VAL A 49 -0.71 -2.40 11.93
CA VAL A 49 -1.82 -2.28 10.99
C VAL A 49 -3.12 -2.50 11.75
N TYR A 50 -4.10 -1.62 11.52
CA TYR A 50 -5.45 -1.74 12.07
C TYR A 50 -6.49 -1.72 10.95
N PHE A 51 -7.52 -2.54 11.11
CA PHE A 51 -8.73 -2.50 10.29
C PHE A 51 -9.95 -2.85 11.14
N HIS A 52 -11.13 -2.42 10.72
CA HIS A 52 -12.38 -2.82 11.37
C HIS A 52 -13.16 -3.80 10.51
N CYS A 53 -13.99 -4.62 11.14
CA CYS A 53 -14.86 -5.58 10.45
C CYS A 53 -16.08 -5.93 11.32
N ALA A 54 -17.00 -6.70 10.74
CA ALA A 54 -18.06 -7.33 11.50
C ALA A 54 -17.49 -8.29 12.58
N PRO A 55 -18.18 -8.50 13.70
CA PRO A 55 -17.71 -9.32 14.82
C PRO A 55 -17.73 -10.84 14.52
N LYS A 56 -18.11 -11.24 13.32
CA LYS A 56 -18.16 -12.64 12.86
C LYS A 56 -17.62 -12.75 11.45
N GLY A 57 -17.11 -13.92 11.11
CA GLY A 57 -16.69 -14.27 9.75
C GLY A 57 -15.37 -15.03 9.72
N GLU A 58 -15.16 -15.75 8.64
CA GLU A 58 -14.08 -16.70 8.45
C GLU A 58 -12.68 -16.17 8.82
N LYS A 59 -12.37 -14.91 8.48
CA LYS A 59 -11.09 -14.32 8.86
C LYS A 59 -10.87 -14.29 10.38
N LEU A 60 -11.94 -14.08 11.18
CA LEU A 60 -11.84 -14.06 12.65
C LEU A 60 -11.74 -15.48 13.21
N ASP A 61 -12.43 -16.44 12.61
CA ASP A 61 -12.34 -17.86 12.96
C ASP A 61 -10.92 -18.36 12.67
N ASN A 62 -10.34 -17.96 11.54
CA ASN A 62 -8.98 -18.28 11.15
C ASN A 62 -7.98 -17.68 12.15
N LEU A 63 -8.13 -16.41 12.54
CA LEU A 63 -7.26 -15.73 13.52
C LEU A 63 -7.34 -16.35 14.90
N THR A 64 -8.50 -16.88 15.29
CA THR A 64 -8.66 -17.60 16.57
C THR A 64 -7.88 -18.91 16.57
N ARG A 65 -7.82 -19.57 15.43
CA ARG A 65 -7.10 -20.85 15.25
C ARG A 65 -5.59 -20.64 15.11
N ASP A 66 -5.19 -19.70 14.26
CA ASP A 66 -3.78 -19.33 14.05
C ASP A 66 -3.68 -17.80 13.83
N PRO A 67 -3.09 -17.08 14.81
CA PRO A 67 -3.00 -15.61 14.73
C PRO A 67 -1.90 -15.12 13.77
N ARG A 68 -1.10 -15.99 13.19
CA ARG A 68 -0.06 -15.61 12.23
C ARG A 68 -0.68 -15.18 10.90
N VAL A 69 -0.26 -14.03 10.40
CA VAL A 69 -0.80 -13.44 9.17
C VAL A 69 0.31 -12.96 8.25
N CYS A 70 -0.03 -12.89 6.97
CA CYS A 70 0.70 -12.09 6.01
C CYS A 70 -0.20 -10.97 5.53
N PHE A 71 0.24 -9.73 5.67
CA PHE A 71 -0.47 -8.56 5.17
C PHE A 71 0.34 -7.92 4.04
N GLU A 72 -0.32 -7.55 2.97
CA GLU A 72 0.31 -7.00 1.78
C GLU A 72 -0.42 -5.77 1.29
N VAL A 73 0.35 -4.80 0.79
CA VAL A 73 -0.13 -3.73 -0.06
C VAL A 73 0.71 -3.66 -1.33
N ASP A 74 0.06 -3.37 -2.45
CA ASP A 74 0.69 -2.98 -3.70
C ASP A 74 0.13 -1.65 -4.20
N VAL A 75 1.00 -0.86 -4.80
CA VAL A 75 0.67 0.43 -5.41
C VAL A 75 1.18 0.37 -6.85
N PRO A 76 0.31 -0.01 -7.81
CA PRO A 76 0.68 0.02 -9.21
C PRO A 76 0.85 1.48 -9.65
N LEU A 77 1.96 1.78 -10.33
CA LEU A 77 2.26 3.10 -10.86
C LEU A 77 2.01 3.12 -12.36
N ALA A 78 3.03 2.83 -13.16
CA ALA A 78 2.96 2.89 -14.60
C ALA A 78 3.34 1.57 -15.26
N TYR A 79 2.59 1.17 -16.28
CA TYR A 79 2.98 0.06 -17.15
C TYR A 79 3.82 0.57 -18.31
N LEU A 80 5.02 0.03 -18.45
CA LEU A 80 5.94 0.29 -19.56
C LEU A 80 5.66 -0.71 -20.68
N GLU A 81 4.85 -0.28 -21.64
CA GLU A 81 4.51 -1.06 -22.83
C GLU A 81 5.71 -1.22 -23.80
N VAL A 82 5.53 -1.99 -24.86
CA VAL A 82 6.59 -2.28 -25.85
C VAL A 82 7.27 -1.02 -26.38
N GLY A 83 6.54 0.08 -26.54
CA GLY A 83 7.08 1.36 -27.00
C GLY A 83 8.11 2.01 -26.07
N PHE A 84 8.23 1.57 -24.81
CA PHE A 84 9.21 2.09 -23.85
C PHE A 84 10.58 1.41 -23.95
N ASN A 85 10.77 0.47 -24.85
CA ASN A 85 12.09 -0.07 -25.16
C ASN A 85 12.40 0.07 -26.65
N PRO A 86 13.64 0.52 -27.02
CA PRO A 86 14.02 0.82 -28.40
C PRO A 86 13.91 -0.39 -29.33
N GLU A 87 14.15 -1.59 -28.81
CA GLU A 87 14.11 -2.84 -29.56
C GLU A 87 12.69 -3.35 -29.79
N ARG A 88 11.67 -2.70 -29.20
CA ARG A 88 10.26 -3.12 -29.25
C ARG A 88 10.04 -4.59 -28.88
N ASN A 89 10.88 -5.13 -27.98
CA ASN A 89 10.79 -6.48 -27.51
C ASN A 89 9.66 -6.62 -26.49
N PRO A 90 8.62 -7.44 -26.73
CA PRO A 90 7.50 -7.60 -25.81
C PRO A 90 7.89 -8.23 -24.47
N CYS A 91 8.98 -9.00 -24.42
CA CYS A 91 9.49 -9.57 -23.17
C CYS A 91 10.14 -8.54 -22.23
N ARG A 92 10.27 -7.27 -22.67
CA ARG A 92 10.82 -6.16 -21.88
C ARG A 92 9.76 -5.18 -21.39
N THR A 93 8.48 -5.51 -21.54
CA THR A 93 7.40 -4.77 -20.87
C THR A 93 7.52 -4.90 -19.36
N HIS A 94 7.07 -3.89 -18.63
CA HIS A 94 7.32 -3.84 -17.19
C HIS A 94 6.30 -3.00 -16.44
N GLN A 95 5.87 -3.47 -15.25
CA GLN A 95 5.06 -2.69 -14.33
C GLN A 95 5.96 -1.99 -13.31
N LEU A 96 5.89 -0.67 -13.23
CA LEU A 96 6.46 0.10 -12.12
C LEU A 96 5.49 0.06 -10.94
N TYR A 97 5.99 -0.20 -9.74
CA TYR A 97 5.14 -0.36 -8.56
C TYR A 97 5.90 -0.18 -7.25
N HIS A 98 5.15 0.07 -6.19
CA HIS A 98 5.59 -0.13 -4.81
C HIS A 98 4.86 -1.32 -4.19
N SER A 99 5.48 -2.00 -3.24
CA SER A 99 4.80 -2.99 -2.40
C SER A 99 5.41 -3.08 -1.00
N VAL A 100 4.58 -3.40 -0.01
CA VAL A 100 5.02 -3.73 1.34
C VAL A 100 4.37 -5.05 1.75
N ILE A 101 5.18 -5.96 2.28
CA ILE A 101 4.72 -7.23 2.85
C ILE A 101 5.09 -7.25 4.34
N ILE A 102 4.09 -7.48 5.17
CA ILE A 102 4.21 -7.59 6.62
C ILE A 102 3.87 -9.02 7.02
N ARG A 103 4.79 -9.70 7.69
CA ARG A 103 4.49 -10.92 8.44
C ARG A 103 4.37 -10.55 9.90
N GLY A 104 3.37 -11.06 10.59
CA GLY A 104 3.15 -10.73 11.98
C GLY A 104 2.03 -11.53 12.61
N VAL A 105 1.63 -11.09 13.79
CA VAL A 105 0.57 -11.70 14.58
C VAL A 105 -0.59 -10.74 14.66
N ALA A 106 -1.79 -11.25 14.37
CA ALA A 106 -3.03 -10.48 14.48
C ALA A 106 -3.79 -10.84 15.76
N ARG A 107 -4.49 -9.85 16.32
CA ARG A 107 -5.40 -10.05 17.46
C ARG A 107 -6.62 -9.16 17.33
N ILE A 108 -7.70 -9.59 17.94
CA ILE A 108 -8.87 -8.72 18.15
C ILE A 108 -8.52 -7.74 19.28
N VAL A 109 -8.73 -6.45 19.01
CA VAL A 109 -8.52 -5.38 19.99
C VAL A 109 -9.73 -5.33 20.93
N PRO A 110 -9.55 -5.46 22.26
CA PRO A 110 -10.63 -5.29 23.22
C PRO A 110 -11.24 -3.89 23.17
N ASP A 111 -12.47 -3.75 23.65
CA ASP A 111 -13.09 -2.44 23.84
C ASP A 111 -12.23 -1.58 24.76
N GLY A 112 -12.07 -0.30 24.41
CA GLY A 112 -11.23 0.63 25.15
C GLY A 112 -10.57 1.68 24.28
N GLU A 113 -9.59 2.38 24.88
CA GLU A 113 -8.91 3.52 24.24
C GLU A 113 -8.17 3.14 22.96
N LEU A 114 -7.48 1.97 22.94
CA LEU A 114 -6.74 1.53 21.73
C LEU A 114 -7.68 1.30 20.55
N LYS A 115 -8.84 0.65 20.78
CA LYS A 115 -9.85 0.43 19.74
C LYS A 115 -10.38 1.76 19.21
N THR A 116 -10.69 2.67 20.11
CA THR A 116 -11.19 4.03 19.78
C THR A 116 -10.15 4.82 18.99
N ALA A 117 -8.89 4.79 19.40
CA ALA A 117 -7.79 5.44 18.68
C ALA A 117 -7.59 4.86 17.29
N ALA A 118 -7.64 3.55 17.13
CA ALA A 118 -7.53 2.87 15.83
C ALA A 118 -8.68 3.25 14.88
N LEU A 119 -9.92 3.32 15.37
CA LEU A 119 -11.07 3.75 14.58
C LEU A 119 -10.94 5.22 14.13
N ASN A 120 -10.51 6.11 15.00
CA ASN A 120 -10.26 7.51 14.64
C ASN A 120 -9.11 7.64 13.63
N ALA A 121 -8.04 6.85 13.77
CA ALA A 121 -6.94 6.82 12.80
C ALA A 121 -7.41 6.30 11.41
N LEU A 122 -8.29 5.29 11.38
CA LEU A 122 -8.92 4.81 10.14
C LEU A 122 -9.74 5.93 9.48
N LEU A 123 -10.60 6.62 10.25
CA LEU A 123 -11.38 7.74 9.74
C LEU A 123 -10.48 8.85 9.20
N ALA A 124 -9.45 9.27 9.95
CA ALA A 124 -8.53 10.30 9.51
C ALA A 124 -7.84 9.95 8.18
N LYS A 125 -7.44 8.69 7.98
CA LYS A 125 -6.84 8.24 6.73
C LYS A 125 -7.86 8.26 5.56
N HIS A 126 -9.06 7.76 5.76
CA HIS A 126 -10.00 7.52 4.67
C HIS A 126 -10.89 8.74 4.35
N GLU A 127 -11.18 9.58 5.33
CA GLU A 127 -11.93 10.82 5.14
C GLU A 127 -11.03 12.00 4.70
N GLY A 128 -9.74 11.93 4.95
CA GLY A 128 -8.81 13.00 4.60
C GLY A 128 -9.14 14.29 5.34
N ASN A 129 -9.35 15.38 4.58
CA ASN A 129 -9.64 16.70 5.13
C ASN A 129 -11.14 16.94 5.42
N ARG A 130 -12.01 15.94 5.26
CA ARG A 130 -13.44 16.07 5.58
C ARG A 130 -13.64 16.07 7.08
N ALA A 131 -14.51 16.97 7.56
CA ALA A 131 -14.88 17.00 8.96
C ALA A 131 -15.78 15.81 9.29
N PHE A 132 -15.46 15.10 10.37
CA PHE A 132 -16.27 14.02 10.91
C PHE A 132 -16.26 14.07 12.45
N PRO A 133 -17.34 13.64 13.13
CA PRO A 133 -17.32 13.50 14.56
C PRO A 133 -16.37 12.37 14.98
N ALA A 134 -15.57 12.62 16.01
CA ALA A 134 -14.68 11.59 16.53
C ALA A 134 -15.48 10.43 17.16
N VAL A 135 -15.00 9.21 16.94
CA VAL A 135 -15.49 8.03 17.67
C VAL A 135 -15.07 8.17 19.12
N THR A 136 -15.98 7.91 20.04
CA THR A 136 -15.75 7.90 21.50
C THR A 136 -15.93 6.49 22.06
N LEU A 137 -15.53 6.29 23.31
CA LEU A 137 -15.72 5.01 24.01
C LEU A 137 -17.19 4.60 24.09
N ASP A 138 -18.09 5.57 24.19
CA ASP A 138 -19.54 5.35 24.34
C ASP A 138 -20.29 5.28 23.02
N SER A 139 -19.61 5.56 21.89
CA SER A 139 -20.25 5.48 20.57
C SER A 139 -20.84 4.09 20.33
N PRO A 140 -22.13 3.95 19.97
CA PRO A 140 -22.76 2.65 19.72
C PRO A 140 -22.01 1.83 18.66
N ASP A 141 -21.57 2.48 17.60
CA ASP A 141 -20.83 1.86 16.50
C ASP A 141 -19.45 1.35 16.92
N ASN A 142 -18.80 1.99 17.91
CA ASN A 142 -17.57 1.50 18.51
C ASN A 142 -17.80 0.13 19.16
N LYS A 143 -18.91 -0.05 19.88
CA LYS A 143 -19.26 -1.33 20.52
C LYS A 143 -19.72 -2.39 19.52
N ALA A 144 -20.32 -1.98 18.40
CA ALA A 144 -20.88 -2.90 17.41
C ALA A 144 -19.85 -3.51 16.45
N CYS A 145 -18.70 -2.87 16.24
CA CYS A 145 -17.67 -3.38 15.33
C CYS A 145 -16.52 -4.11 16.04
N CYS A 146 -15.81 -4.95 15.28
CA CYS A 146 -14.56 -5.56 15.71
C CYS A 146 -13.40 -4.78 15.08
N VAL A 147 -12.34 -4.53 15.84
CA VAL A 147 -11.06 -3.99 15.33
C VAL A 147 -10.00 -5.07 15.47
N VAL A 148 -9.25 -5.29 14.40
CA VAL A 148 -8.11 -6.20 14.38
C VAL A 148 -6.84 -5.38 14.30
N GLU A 149 -5.86 -5.73 15.15
CA GLU A 149 -4.50 -5.24 15.12
C GLU A 149 -3.59 -6.31 14.52
N ILE A 150 -2.74 -5.94 13.58
CA ILE A 150 -1.62 -6.77 13.12
C ILE A 150 -0.32 -6.14 13.62
N LYS A 151 0.36 -6.83 14.51
CA LYS A 151 1.68 -6.44 15.01
C LYS A 151 2.75 -7.02 14.09
N PRO A 152 3.54 -6.17 13.39
CA PRO A 152 4.60 -6.64 12.52
C PRO A 152 5.72 -7.34 13.30
N GLU A 153 6.14 -8.52 12.82
CA GLU A 153 7.37 -9.19 13.21
C GLU A 153 8.46 -8.99 12.16
N LYS A 154 8.05 -8.90 10.90
CA LYS A 154 8.93 -8.66 9.78
C LYS A 154 8.22 -7.84 8.71
N MET A 155 8.86 -6.75 8.29
CA MET A 155 8.40 -5.91 7.18
C MET A 155 9.44 -5.92 6.07
N THR A 156 9.00 -6.07 4.83
CA THR A 156 9.84 -5.98 3.63
C THR A 156 9.11 -5.15 2.59
N ALA A 157 9.84 -4.31 1.86
CA ALA A 157 9.25 -3.46 0.85
C ALA A 157 10.07 -3.41 -0.43
N LYS A 158 9.41 -3.11 -1.53
CA LYS A 158 9.97 -2.93 -2.86
C LYS A 158 9.43 -1.67 -3.51
N SER A 159 10.33 -1.01 -4.23
CA SER A 159 10.00 0.02 -5.21
C SER A 159 10.70 -0.34 -6.51
N ASP A 160 9.98 -0.86 -7.48
CA ASP A 160 10.55 -1.16 -8.80
C ASP A 160 10.28 0.02 -9.74
N LEU A 161 11.29 0.86 -9.92
CA LEU A 161 11.26 2.15 -10.61
C LEU A 161 12.31 2.20 -11.72
N ALA A 162 12.60 1.07 -12.35
CA ALA A 162 13.61 0.93 -13.39
C ALA A 162 15.04 1.32 -12.93
N GLN A 163 15.39 1.13 -11.65
CA GLN A 163 16.69 1.52 -11.07
C GLN A 163 17.87 0.75 -11.70
N ASN A 164 17.62 -0.39 -12.32
CA ASN A 164 18.59 -1.20 -13.02
C ASN A 164 18.87 -0.74 -14.47
N ARG A 165 18.25 0.34 -14.92
CA ARG A 165 18.47 0.94 -16.24
C ARG A 165 19.52 2.04 -16.15
N SER A 166 20.16 2.35 -17.30
CA SER A 166 21.09 3.48 -17.35
C SER A 166 20.37 4.80 -17.07
N PRO A 167 21.07 5.87 -16.62
CA PRO A 167 20.49 7.17 -16.39
C PRO A 167 19.74 7.71 -17.63
N GLU A 168 20.30 7.53 -18.82
CA GLU A 168 19.72 7.97 -20.09
C GLU A 168 18.40 7.24 -20.38
N ASN A 169 18.39 5.91 -20.15
CA ASN A 169 17.19 5.10 -20.35
C ASN A 169 16.10 5.45 -19.34
N ARG A 170 16.49 5.71 -18.08
CA ARG A 170 15.54 6.18 -17.06
C ARG A 170 14.94 7.53 -17.42
N ARG A 171 15.76 8.48 -17.91
CA ARG A 171 15.28 9.78 -18.37
C ARG A 171 14.32 9.61 -19.57
N PHE A 172 14.66 8.81 -20.56
CA PHE A 172 13.79 8.48 -21.69
C PHE A 172 12.43 7.92 -21.25
N ILE A 173 12.43 6.99 -20.29
CA ILE A 173 11.20 6.42 -19.71
C ILE A 173 10.38 7.54 -19.05
N ALA A 174 11.00 8.37 -18.22
CA ALA A 174 10.33 9.45 -17.51
C ALA A 174 9.73 10.49 -18.46
N GLU A 175 10.44 10.87 -19.53
CA GLU A 175 9.95 11.80 -20.58
C GLU A 175 8.72 11.23 -21.31
N LYS A 176 8.76 9.94 -21.66
CA LYS A 176 7.61 9.28 -22.31
C LYS A 176 6.41 9.17 -21.37
N LEU A 177 6.62 8.86 -20.08
CA LEU A 177 5.56 8.84 -19.08
C LEU A 177 4.95 10.23 -18.89
N ALA A 178 5.79 11.26 -18.73
CA ALA A 178 5.31 12.64 -18.60
C ALA A 178 4.47 13.05 -19.81
N LYS A 179 4.91 12.73 -21.04
CA LYS A 179 4.16 12.99 -22.28
C LYS A 179 2.85 12.21 -22.36
N ARG A 180 2.82 10.95 -21.91
CA ARG A 180 1.59 10.13 -21.88
C ARG A 180 0.59 10.66 -20.86
N GLY A 181 1.06 11.10 -19.69
CA GLY A 181 0.32 11.91 -18.74
C GLY A 181 -0.83 11.21 -18.01
N LEU A 182 -0.84 9.89 -17.95
CA LEU A 182 -1.80 9.15 -17.12
C LEU A 182 -1.50 9.40 -15.63
N PRO A 183 -2.50 9.33 -14.73
CA PRO A 183 -2.28 9.58 -13.29
C PRO A 183 -1.12 8.79 -12.69
N GLY A 184 -1.04 7.49 -12.95
CA GLY A 184 0.06 6.63 -12.49
C GLY A 184 1.40 6.94 -13.15
N ASP A 185 1.41 7.53 -14.35
CA ASP A 185 2.64 7.93 -15.05
C ASP A 185 3.35 9.07 -14.32
N LEU A 186 2.59 10.10 -13.96
CA LEU A 186 3.13 11.28 -13.27
C LEU A 186 3.63 10.91 -11.87
N GLU A 187 2.94 10.01 -11.21
CA GLU A 187 3.37 9.47 -9.92
C GLU A 187 4.67 8.65 -10.07
N ALA A 188 4.76 7.79 -11.10
CA ALA A 188 5.96 7.03 -11.41
C ALA A 188 7.16 7.95 -11.69
N VAL A 189 6.98 9.02 -12.47
CA VAL A 189 8.04 10.01 -12.77
C VAL A 189 8.56 10.64 -11.49
N ARG A 190 7.68 11.08 -10.58
CA ARG A 190 8.08 11.64 -9.28
C ARG A 190 8.80 10.59 -8.42
N ALA A 191 8.28 9.37 -8.37
CA ALA A 191 8.89 8.26 -7.64
C ALA A 191 10.27 7.88 -8.19
N MET A 192 10.50 8.02 -9.51
CA MET A 192 11.80 7.85 -10.16
C MET A 192 12.79 8.97 -9.81
N GLY A 193 12.37 10.03 -9.11
CA GLY A 193 13.20 11.15 -8.69
C GLY A 193 13.29 12.30 -9.70
N PHE A 194 12.37 12.38 -10.68
CA PHE A 194 12.31 13.48 -11.63
C PHE A 194 11.25 14.50 -11.21
N GLU A 195 11.57 15.77 -11.41
CA GLU A 195 10.61 16.86 -11.25
C GLU A 195 9.81 17.07 -12.53
N LEU A 196 8.53 17.42 -12.38
CA LEU A 196 7.61 17.70 -13.48
C LEU A 196 7.25 19.17 -13.51
N GLU A 197 7.16 19.72 -14.70
CA GLU A 197 6.52 20.99 -14.97
C GLU A 197 5.41 20.82 -16.00
N GLY A 198 4.39 21.66 -15.91
CA GLY A 198 3.20 21.58 -16.75
C GLY A 198 1.91 21.62 -15.94
N SER A 199 0.80 21.38 -16.59
CA SER A 199 -0.51 21.33 -15.95
C SER A 199 -1.45 20.43 -16.75
N GLU A 200 -2.53 20.02 -16.11
CA GLU A 200 -3.64 19.35 -16.78
C GLU A 200 -4.16 20.21 -17.94
N GLY A 201 -4.30 19.62 -19.12
CA GLY A 201 -4.70 20.32 -20.36
C GLY A 201 -3.57 20.98 -21.15
N ARG A 202 -2.39 21.26 -20.57
CA ARG A 202 -1.21 21.79 -21.29
C ARG A 202 -0.11 20.77 -21.51
N GLY A 203 -0.28 19.56 -20.94
CA GLY A 203 0.72 18.50 -20.96
C GLY A 203 1.77 18.66 -19.87
N TRP A 204 2.55 17.59 -19.68
CA TRP A 204 3.60 17.48 -18.65
C TRP A 204 4.94 17.21 -19.32
N ARG A 205 6.01 17.75 -18.76
CA ARG A 205 7.40 17.48 -19.15
C ARG A 205 8.30 17.44 -17.93
N LEU A 206 9.49 16.88 -18.10
CA LEU A 206 10.50 16.96 -17.05
C LEU A 206 11.00 18.40 -16.92
N LYS A 207 11.20 18.81 -15.68
CA LYS A 207 11.89 20.08 -15.40
C LYS A 207 13.38 19.90 -15.71
N GLU A 208 14.00 20.89 -16.31
CA GLU A 208 15.43 20.90 -16.64
C GLU A 208 16.32 20.97 -15.41
#